data_3468964d8473ce033398e0fc587c0977
#
_entry.id   3468964d8473ce033398e0fc587c0977
#
_cell.length_a   1.000
_cell.length_b   1.000
_cell.length_c   1.000
_cell.angle_alpha   90.00
_cell.angle_beta   90.00
_cell.angle_gamma   90.00
#
_symmetry.space_group_name_H-M   'P 1'
#
loop_
_entity.id
_entity.type
_entity.pdbx_description
1 polymer ?
#
loop_
_entity_poly.entity_id
_entity_poly.type
_entity_poly.pdbx_seq_one_letter_code
_entity_poly.pdbx_strand_id
1 'polypeptide(L)'
;MGMLSFDVTCPHCLRENAVLQAFGENRKSDNAYCFDVAFTCRSCSGSGIAIVHSNNSYAPLHSTKQSSSDVVLSLDISKNKNFALSGIIPEINAHTAPDETPERAAKFFIESKDDFHRGRYETCVMNCRKVIDIATKVLMGDDAKDEKLSTRITMLFSKGKITEDMKDWAHIVRIDSNGAVHSDEEFTKEEAEQILGFTEVFLMYSFTLPAMIEKRRSDSE
;
A
#
# COMPACT_ATOMS: atom_id res chain seq x y z
N MET A 1 -0.74 -36.31 4.14
CA MET A 1 0.26 -35.35 4.64
C MET A 1 -0.43 -33.99 4.66
N GLY A 2 -0.70 -33.45 5.86
CA GLY A 2 -1.38 -32.19 6.01
C GLY A 2 -0.50 -31.01 5.62
N MET A 3 -1.11 -29.89 5.25
CA MET A 3 -0.44 -28.64 4.87
C MET A 3 -0.63 -27.61 5.98
N LEU A 4 0.44 -26.91 6.35
CA LEU A 4 0.39 -25.73 7.20
C LEU A 4 0.37 -24.48 6.32
N SER A 5 -0.59 -23.61 6.53
CA SER A 5 -0.70 -22.32 5.85
C SER A 5 -1.21 -21.22 6.77
N PHE A 6 -0.98 -19.98 6.36
CA PHE A 6 -1.41 -18.79 7.07
C PHE A 6 -2.39 -18.02 6.17
N ASP A 7 -3.56 -17.70 6.72
CA ASP A 7 -4.60 -16.90 6.08
C ASP A 7 -4.55 -15.48 6.62
N VAL A 8 -3.74 -14.64 6.00
CA VAL A 8 -3.50 -13.25 6.37
C VAL A 8 -3.22 -12.43 5.12
N THR A 9 -3.18 -11.11 5.27
CA THR A 9 -2.70 -10.22 4.21
C THR A 9 -1.23 -10.52 3.90
N CYS A 10 -0.90 -10.73 2.63
CA CYS A 10 0.47 -10.98 2.22
C CYS A 10 1.31 -9.71 2.35
N PRO A 11 2.49 -9.75 3.03
CA PRO A 11 3.33 -8.56 3.17
C PRO A 11 3.97 -8.08 1.86
N HIS A 12 3.97 -8.90 0.81
CA HIS A 12 4.61 -8.57 -0.47
C HIS A 12 3.62 -8.03 -1.50
N CYS A 13 2.45 -8.65 -1.68
CA CYS A 13 1.49 -8.23 -2.70
C CYS A 13 0.22 -7.59 -2.11
N LEU A 14 0.16 -7.43 -0.80
CA LEU A 14 -0.94 -6.84 -0.02
C LEU A 14 -2.31 -7.45 -0.33
N ARG A 15 -2.32 -8.68 -0.87
CA ARG A 15 -3.57 -9.41 -1.09
C ARG A 15 -4.13 -9.86 0.26
N GLU A 16 -5.34 -9.45 0.57
CA GLU A 16 -6.09 -9.92 1.73
C GLU A 16 -6.42 -11.41 1.60
N ASN A 17 -6.48 -12.11 2.72
CA ASN A 17 -6.76 -13.55 2.79
C ASN A 17 -5.86 -14.37 1.84
N ALA A 18 -4.59 -13.97 1.74
CA ALA A 18 -3.63 -14.69 0.91
C ALA A 18 -3.21 -15.99 1.58
N VAL A 19 -3.15 -17.07 0.82
CA VAL A 19 -2.63 -18.35 1.32
C VAL A 19 -1.10 -18.31 1.33
N LEU A 20 -0.52 -18.18 2.52
CA LEU A 20 0.92 -18.25 2.74
C LEU A 20 1.26 -19.69 3.14
N GLN A 21 1.84 -20.46 2.24
CA GLN A 21 2.14 -21.88 2.44
C GLN A 21 3.48 -22.08 3.15
N ALA A 22 3.47 -22.76 4.29
CA ALA A 22 4.68 -23.10 5.03
C ALA A 22 5.52 -24.17 4.30
N PHE A 23 6.85 -23.99 4.29
CA PHE A 23 7.78 -24.95 3.71
C PHE A 23 8.96 -25.32 4.60
N GLY A 24 9.28 -24.53 5.63
CA GLY A 24 10.36 -24.77 6.59
C GLY A 24 10.02 -24.22 7.96
N GLU A 25 10.67 -24.71 9.01
CA GLU A 25 10.50 -24.18 10.36
C GLU A 25 11.79 -24.31 11.18
N ASN A 26 12.00 -23.37 12.09
CA ASN A 26 13.07 -23.39 13.06
C ASN A 26 12.53 -22.99 14.44
N ARG A 27 12.94 -23.70 15.49
CA ARG A 27 12.58 -23.35 16.88
C ARG A 27 13.48 -22.21 17.35
N LYS A 28 12.91 -21.22 18.02
CA LYS A 28 13.69 -20.14 18.63
C LYS A 28 14.54 -20.68 19.79
N SER A 29 15.79 -20.23 19.85
CA SER A 29 16.75 -20.69 20.88
C SER A 29 16.39 -20.22 22.29
N ASP A 30 15.72 -19.08 22.40
CA ASP A 30 15.32 -18.44 23.63
C ASP A 30 13.92 -18.84 24.11
N ASN A 31 13.11 -19.47 23.24
CA ASN A 31 11.75 -19.89 23.58
C ASN A 31 11.36 -21.20 22.90
N ALA A 32 11.31 -22.28 23.67
CA ALA A 32 10.97 -23.61 23.18
C ALA A 32 9.53 -23.74 22.61
N TYR A 33 8.66 -22.80 22.89
CA TYR A 33 7.28 -22.75 22.40
C TYR A 33 7.09 -21.81 21.20
N CYS A 34 8.15 -21.15 20.74
CA CYS A 34 8.11 -20.22 19.63
C CYS A 34 8.89 -20.76 18.42
N PHE A 35 8.28 -20.65 17.23
CA PHE A 35 8.83 -21.14 15.97
C PHE A 35 8.79 -20.06 14.91
N ASP A 36 9.91 -19.94 14.17
CA ASP A 36 9.99 -19.20 12.93
C ASP A 36 9.65 -20.15 11.78
N VAL A 37 8.50 -19.93 11.14
CA VAL A 37 7.99 -20.79 10.06
C VAL A 37 8.09 -20.06 8.74
N ALA A 38 8.98 -20.55 7.86
CA ALA A 38 9.15 -20.01 6.54
C ALA A 38 7.95 -20.32 5.65
N PHE A 39 7.46 -19.31 4.93
CA PHE A 39 6.32 -19.43 4.01
C PHE A 39 6.62 -18.86 2.63
N THR A 40 5.82 -19.27 1.66
CA THR A 40 5.72 -18.65 0.33
C THR A 40 4.27 -18.31 0.01
N CYS A 41 4.03 -17.10 -0.49
CA CYS A 41 2.71 -16.67 -0.95
C CYS A 41 2.36 -17.35 -2.27
N ARG A 42 1.18 -17.99 -2.34
CA ARG A 42 0.72 -18.64 -3.59
C ARG A 42 0.35 -17.66 -4.70
N SER A 43 0.14 -16.38 -4.37
CA SER A 43 -0.28 -15.37 -5.35
C SER A 43 0.90 -14.66 -6.03
N CYS A 44 1.97 -14.35 -5.28
CA CYS A 44 3.09 -13.55 -5.80
C CYS A 44 4.46 -14.24 -5.64
N SER A 45 4.49 -15.45 -5.07
CA SER A 45 5.71 -16.21 -4.76
C SER A 45 6.68 -15.50 -3.78
N GLY A 46 6.28 -14.39 -3.17
CA GLY A 46 7.04 -13.72 -2.12
C GLY A 46 7.16 -14.61 -0.88
N SER A 47 8.34 -14.67 -0.28
CA SER A 47 8.64 -15.52 0.89
C SER A 47 8.87 -14.68 2.13
N GLY A 48 8.55 -15.24 3.30
CA GLY A 48 8.74 -14.59 4.59
C GLY A 48 8.72 -15.57 5.75
N ILE A 49 8.65 -15.05 6.96
CA ILE A 49 8.63 -15.81 8.21
C ILE A 49 7.33 -15.52 8.95
N ALA A 50 6.62 -16.56 9.36
CA ALA A 50 5.51 -16.49 10.29
C ALA A 50 6.01 -16.89 11.68
N ILE A 51 5.72 -16.07 12.70
CA ILE A 51 6.05 -16.34 14.09
C ILE A 51 4.89 -17.12 14.71
N VAL A 52 5.11 -18.38 15.04
CA VAL A 52 4.07 -19.29 15.53
C VAL A 52 4.40 -19.74 16.95
N HIS A 53 3.44 -19.59 17.85
CA HIS A 53 3.49 -20.16 19.19
C HIS A 53 2.78 -21.51 19.23
N SER A 54 3.39 -22.48 19.91
CA SER A 54 2.86 -23.82 20.14
C SER A 54 2.57 -24.04 21.63
N ASN A 55 1.36 -24.47 21.95
CA ASN A 55 0.96 -24.70 23.35
C ASN A 55 1.61 -25.93 24.00
N ASN A 56 2.22 -26.80 23.19
CA ASN A 56 2.77 -28.09 23.63
C ASN A 56 4.21 -28.32 23.18
N SER A 57 4.94 -27.26 22.77
CA SER A 57 6.30 -27.29 22.23
C SER A 57 6.52 -28.18 20.99
N TYR A 58 5.47 -28.72 20.38
CA TYR A 58 5.60 -29.42 19.10
C TYR A 58 5.79 -28.44 17.94
N ALA A 59 6.65 -28.81 17.01
CA ALA A 59 6.92 -28.04 15.82
C ALA A 59 5.69 -27.99 14.90
N PRO A 60 5.16 -26.82 14.54
CA PRO A 60 3.88 -26.66 13.84
C PRO A 60 3.83 -27.35 12.48
N LEU A 61 4.85 -27.14 11.65
CA LEU A 61 4.94 -27.73 10.30
C LEU A 61 5.13 -29.24 10.37
N HIS A 62 6.02 -29.71 11.24
CA HIS A 62 6.26 -31.14 11.41
C HIS A 62 5.01 -31.88 11.88
N SER A 63 4.34 -31.35 12.91
CA SER A 63 3.09 -31.92 13.44
C SER A 63 1.98 -31.97 12.38
N THR A 64 1.86 -30.93 11.58
CA THR A 64 0.88 -30.88 10.49
C THR A 64 1.20 -31.90 9.39
N LYS A 65 2.49 -32.05 9.03
CA LYS A 65 2.91 -33.06 8.05
C LYS A 65 2.65 -34.50 8.51
N GLN A 66 2.75 -34.77 9.80
CA GLN A 66 2.43 -36.08 10.40
C GLN A 66 0.91 -36.32 10.48
N SER A 67 0.13 -35.26 10.56
CA SER A 67 -1.34 -35.30 10.49
C SER A 67 -1.80 -35.48 9.04
N SER A 68 -2.97 -36.05 8.84
CA SER A 68 -3.66 -36.05 7.56
C SER A 68 -4.52 -34.81 7.32
N SER A 69 -4.63 -33.92 8.33
CA SER A 69 -5.46 -32.72 8.28
C SER A 69 -4.65 -31.46 8.04
N ASP A 70 -5.14 -30.59 7.17
CA ASP A 70 -4.56 -29.27 6.95
C ASP A 70 -4.77 -28.36 8.17
N VAL A 71 -3.80 -27.51 8.45
CA VAL A 71 -3.85 -26.49 9.51
C VAL A 71 -3.73 -25.12 8.86
N VAL A 72 -4.72 -24.26 9.10
CA VAL A 72 -4.73 -22.87 8.67
C VAL A 72 -4.69 -22.00 9.91
N LEU A 73 -3.69 -21.12 10.01
CA LEU A 73 -3.54 -20.17 11.12
C LEU A 73 -3.81 -18.75 10.60
N SER A 74 -4.55 -17.99 11.40
CA SER A 74 -4.79 -16.56 11.19
C SER A 74 -4.38 -15.78 12.43
N LEU A 75 -4.30 -14.46 12.33
CA LEU A 75 -4.02 -13.59 13.49
C LEU A 75 -5.14 -13.62 14.55
N ASP A 76 -6.31 -14.15 14.20
CA ASP A 76 -7.39 -14.40 15.13
C ASP A 76 -7.13 -15.71 15.90
N ILE A 77 -6.66 -15.57 17.14
CA ILE A 77 -6.16 -16.64 18.02
C ILE A 77 -7.24 -17.68 18.37
N SER A 78 -8.51 -17.38 18.13
CA SER A 78 -9.65 -18.19 18.62
C SER A 78 -9.87 -19.53 17.89
N LYS A 79 -9.23 -19.78 16.75
CA LYS A 79 -9.57 -20.90 15.86
C LYS A 79 -8.69 -22.16 16.00
N ASN A 80 -7.50 -22.07 16.60
CA ASN A 80 -6.63 -23.25 16.74
C ASN A 80 -6.17 -23.44 18.20
N LYS A 81 -6.40 -24.64 18.75
CA LYS A 81 -6.08 -24.96 20.16
C LYS A 81 -4.60 -25.21 20.41
N ASN A 82 -3.83 -25.57 19.40
CA ASN A 82 -2.45 -26.03 19.53
C ASN A 82 -1.43 -24.97 19.10
N PHE A 83 -1.79 -24.15 18.13
CA PHE A 83 -0.88 -23.18 17.51
C PHE A 83 -1.54 -21.82 17.38
N ALA A 84 -0.77 -20.76 17.61
CA ALA A 84 -1.19 -19.37 17.43
C ALA A 84 -0.19 -18.63 16.57
N LEU A 85 -0.67 -17.91 15.55
CA LEU A 85 0.13 -16.99 14.76
C LEU A 85 0.25 -15.66 15.52
N SER A 86 1.47 -15.20 15.80
CA SER A 86 1.72 -13.96 16.54
C SER A 86 2.30 -12.83 15.71
N GLY A 87 2.83 -13.13 14.52
CA GLY A 87 3.38 -12.11 13.63
C GLY A 87 3.85 -12.66 12.30
N ILE A 88 4.12 -11.75 11.37
CA ILE A 88 4.65 -12.02 10.02
C ILE A 88 5.84 -11.09 9.78
N ILE A 89 6.88 -11.61 9.17
CA ILE A 89 8.07 -10.86 8.72
C ILE A 89 8.24 -11.07 7.21
N PRO A 90 8.37 -10.02 6.39
CA PRO A 90 8.33 -8.61 6.79
C PRO A 90 6.95 -8.21 7.35
N GLU A 91 6.90 -7.13 8.13
CA GLU A 91 5.63 -6.59 8.63
C GLU A 91 4.73 -6.16 7.48
N ILE A 92 3.42 -6.29 7.71
CA ILE A 92 2.41 -5.86 6.74
C ILE A 92 2.28 -4.35 6.86
N ASN A 93 3.02 -3.62 6.05
CA ASN A 93 2.91 -2.17 5.98
C ASN A 93 1.81 -1.81 4.97
N ALA A 94 0.63 -1.47 5.48
CA ALA A 94 -0.42 -0.89 4.65
C ALA A 94 0.08 0.43 4.04
N HIS A 95 -0.19 0.65 2.76
CA HIS A 95 0.10 1.93 2.13
C HIS A 95 -0.71 3.05 2.79
N THR A 96 -0.06 4.19 3.00
CA THR A 96 -0.69 5.39 3.57
C THR A 96 -0.57 6.55 2.58
N ALA A 97 -1.49 7.50 2.70
CA ALA A 97 -1.39 8.80 2.05
C ALA A 97 -0.68 9.80 2.98
N PRO A 98 -0.10 10.87 2.44
CA PRO A 98 0.41 11.98 3.24
C PRO A 98 -0.68 12.56 4.17
N ASP A 99 -0.26 13.03 5.34
CA ASP A 99 -1.16 13.60 6.33
C ASP A 99 -1.96 14.78 5.73
N GLU A 100 -3.17 14.99 6.24
CA GLU A 100 -4.10 16.06 5.82
C GLU A 100 -4.55 15.97 4.34
N THR A 101 -4.19 14.90 3.64
CA THR A 101 -4.73 14.64 2.30
C THR A 101 -6.25 14.44 2.38
N PRO A 102 -7.05 15.12 1.53
CA PRO A 102 -8.50 14.90 1.50
C PRO A 102 -8.85 13.41 1.34
N GLU A 103 -9.77 12.90 2.15
CA GLU A 103 -10.10 11.48 2.28
C GLU A 103 -10.25 10.76 0.94
N ARG A 104 -10.99 11.38 0.02
CA ARG A 104 -11.19 10.79 -1.32
C ARG A 104 -9.91 10.74 -2.15
N ALA A 105 -9.03 11.74 -2.04
CA ALA A 105 -7.73 11.74 -2.71
C ALA A 105 -6.80 10.71 -2.07
N ALA A 106 -6.80 10.62 -0.74
CA ALA A 106 -6.03 9.61 0.02
C ALA A 106 -6.39 8.20 -0.41
N LYS A 107 -7.68 7.89 -0.56
CA LYS A 107 -8.14 6.58 -1.03
C LYS A 107 -7.55 6.21 -2.39
N PHE A 108 -7.66 7.09 -3.40
CA PHE A 108 -7.09 6.82 -4.73
C PHE A 108 -5.57 6.78 -4.74
N PHE A 109 -4.92 7.55 -3.84
CA PHE A 109 -3.46 7.49 -3.71
C PHE A 109 -3.00 6.15 -3.12
N ILE A 110 -3.67 5.62 -2.11
CA ILE A 110 -3.41 4.29 -1.56
C ILE A 110 -3.65 3.22 -2.63
N GLU A 111 -4.74 3.30 -3.37
CA GLU A 111 -5.03 2.41 -4.51
C GLU A 111 -3.93 2.48 -5.58
N SER A 112 -3.38 3.67 -5.87
CA SER A 112 -2.28 3.81 -6.83
C SER A 112 -0.99 3.14 -6.35
N LYS A 113 -0.66 3.23 -5.06
CA LYS A 113 0.47 2.49 -4.46
C LYS A 113 0.28 0.98 -4.54
N ASP A 114 -0.93 0.50 -4.27
CA ASP A 114 -1.30 -0.91 -4.41
C ASP A 114 -1.17 -1.40 -5.86
N ASP A 115 -1.64 -0.61 -6.83
CA ASP A 115 -1.56 -0.92 -8.25
C ASP A 115 -0.11 -0.98 -8.73
N PHE A 116 0.72 -0.01 -8.33
CA PHE A 116 2.14 -0.01 -8.60
C PHE A 116 2.82 -1.27 -8.05
N HIS A 117 2.55 -1.60 -6.81
CA HIS A 117 3.13 -2.77 -6.13
C HIS A 117 2.74 -4.10 -6.80
N ARG A 118 1.55 -4.15 -7.42
CA ARG A 118 1.05 -5.31 -8.17
C ARG A 118 1.46 -5.32 -9.64
N GLY A 119 2.28 -4.36 -10.09
CA GLY A 119 2.73 -4.25 -11.48
C GLY A 119 1.64 -3.76 -12.45
N ARG A 120 0.57 -3.12 -11.94
CA ARG A 120 -0.53 -2.57 -12.75
C ARG A 120 -0.28 -1.09 -13.02
N TYR A 121 0.72 -0.81 -13.86
CA TYR A 121 1.26 0.53 -14.03
C TYR A 121 0.27 1.52 -14.64
N GLU A 122 -0.53 1.10 -15.63
CA GLU A 122 -1.59 1.94 -16.22
C GLU A 122 -2.62 2.36 -15.18
N THR A 123 -3.11 1.42 -14.37
CA THR A 123 -4.10 1.71 -13.32
C THR A 123 -3.51 2.63 -12.25
N CYS A 124 -2.24 2.43 -11.89
CA CYS A 124 -1.50 3.32 -11.00
C CYS A 124 -1.51 4.77 -11.53
N VAL A 125 -1.12 4.98 -12.78
CA VAL A 125 -1.06 6.30 -13.42
C VAL A 125 -2.45 6.94 -13.52
N MET A 126 -3.47 6.17 -13.88
CA MET A 126 -4.86 6.64 -13.92
C MET A 126 -5.35 7.08 -12.53
N ASN A 127 -5.02 6.34 -11.48
CA ASN A 127 -5.34 6.71 -10.11
C ASN A 127 -4.57 7.94 -9.65
N CYS A 128 -3.28 8.09 -9.98
CA CYS A 128 -2.50 9.32 -9.74
C CYS A 128 -3.17 10.55 -10.37
N ARG A 129 -3.58 10.45 -11.64
CA ARG A 129 -4.36 11.52 -12.28
C ARG A 129 -5.65 11.84 -11.52
N LYS A 130 -6.38 10.82 -11.04
CA LYS A 130 -7.59 11.01 -10.26
C LYS A 130 -7.32 11.73 -8.96
N VAL A 131 -6.20 11.43 -8.31
CA VAL A 131 -5.72 12.14 -7.11
C VAL A 131 -5.52 13.63 -7.41
N ILE A 132 -4.78 13.98 -8.47
CA ILE A 132 -4.54 15.37 -8.88
C ILE A 132 -5.87 16.09 -9.22
N ASP A 133 -6.81 15.42 -9.90
CA ASP A 133 -8.14 16.00 -10.19
C ASP A 133 -8.91 16.34 -8.92
N ILE A 134 -8.94 15.45 -7.94
CA ILE A 134 -9.63 15.66 -6.67
C ILE A 134 -8.91 16.75 -5.85
N ALA A 135 -7.59 16.65 -5.71
CA ALA A 135 -6.78 17.57 -4.94
C ALA A 135 -6.91 19.01 -5.46
N THR A 136 -6.82 19.20 -6.78
CA THR A 136 -7.00 20.54 -7.38
C THR A 136 -8.39 21.11 -7.18
N LYS A 137 -9.45 20.28 -7.17
CA LYS A 137 -10.82 20.73 -6.83
C LYS A 137 -10.92 21.22 -5.40
N VAL A 138 -10.34 20.49 -4.45
CA VAL A 138 -10.34 20.87 -3.04
C VAL A 138 -9.58 22.18 -2.83
N LEU A 139 -8.38 22.32 -3.42
CA LEU A 139 -7.55 23.52 -3.31
C LEU A 139 -8.18 24.78 -3.91
N MET A 140 -8.99 24.62 -4.96
CA MET A 140 -9.69 25.73 -5.62
C MET A 140 -11.01 26.10 -4.94
N GLY A 141 -11.64 25.15 -4.24
CA GLY A 141 -12.96 25.34 -3.68
C GLY A 141 -14.06 25.51 -4.75
N ASP A 142 -15.12 26.22 -4.41
CA ASP A 142 -16.27 26.39 -5.30
C ASP A 142 -15.98 27.24 -6.54
N ASP A 143 -14.94 28.08 -6.52
CA ASP A 143 -14.59 29.02 -7.60
C ASP A 143 -14.24 28.35 -8.93
N ALA A 144 -13.88 27.06 -8.93
CA ALA A 144 -13.41 26.38 -10.14
C ALA A 144 -13.88 24.90 -10.20
N LYS A 145 -15.01 24.59 -9.54
CA LYS A 145 -15.51 23.22 -9.41
C LYS A 145 -15.81 22.57 -10.77
N ASP A 146 -16.30 23.34 -11.71
CA ASP A 146 -16.70 22.90 -13.06
C ASP A 146 -15.59 23.09 -14.11
N GLU A 147 -14.45 23.67 -13.71
CA GLU A 147 -13.33 23.91 -14.61
C GLU A 147 -12.59 22.61 -14.95
N LYS A 148 -12.01 22.58 -16.15
CA LYS A 148 -11.16 21.46 -16.59
C LYS A 148 -9.91 21.37 -15.70
N LEU A 149 -9.38 20.16 -15.51
CA LEU A 149 -8.17 19.93 -14.72
C LEU A 149 -7.00 20.84 -15.17
N SER A 150 -6.79 21.00 -16.48
CA SER A 150 -5.74 21.88 -17.00
C SER A 150 -5.91 23.34 -16.56
N THR A 151 -7.14 23.86 -16.58
CA THR A 151 -7.45 25.21 -16.12
C THR A 151 -7.18 25.36 -14.64
N ARG A 152 -7.64 24.40 -13.80
CA ARG A 152 -7.40 24.43 -12.35
C ARG A 152 -5.92 24.42 -12.00
N ILE A 153 -5.10 23.60 -12.66
CA ILE A 153 -3.65 23.56 -12.45
C ILE A 153 -3.04 24.95 -12.72
N THR A 154 -3.39 25.58 -13.86
CA THR A 154 -2.89 26.90 -14.21
C THR A 154 -3.37 27.97 -13.21
N MET A 155 -4.61 27.92 -12.75
CA MET A 155 -5.15 28.83 -11.75
C MET A 155 -4.45 28.67 -10.39
N LEU A 156 -4.17 27.44 -9.94
CA LEU A 156 -3.41 27.20 -8.71
C LEU A 156 -2.02 27.82 -8.77
N PHE A 157 -1.33 27.70 -9.90
CA PHE A 157 -0.06 28.36 -10.10
C PHE A 157 -0.20 29.90 -10.05
N SER A 158 -1.15 30.50 -10.77
CA SER A 158 -1.38 31.95 -10.77
C SER A 158 -1.75 32.53 -9.39
N LYS A 159 -2.39 31.70 -8.54
CA LYS A 159 -2.69 32.03 -7.14
C LYS A 159 -1.53 31.76 -6.17
N GLY A 160 -0.37 31.32 -6.65
CA GLY A 160 0.79 31.00 -5.83
C GLY A 160 0.59 29.77 -4.91
N LYS A 161 -0.37 28.92 -5.20
CA LYS A 161 -0.67 27.71 -4.43
C LYS A 161 0.28 26.55 -4.75
N ILE A 162 0.83 26.52 -5.95
CA ILE A 162 1.83 25.54 -6.42
C ILE A 162 2.96 26.27 -7.15
N THR A 163 4.12 25.64 -7.24
CA THR A 163 5.27 26.15 -7.99
C THR A 163 5.11 25.95 -9.49
N GLU A 164 5.97 26.56 -10.30
CA GLU A 164 6.00 26.35 -11.74
C GLU A 164 6.32 24.89 -12.10
N ASP A 165 7.34 24.31 -11.46
CA ASP A 165 7.70 22.90 -11.67
C ASP A 165 6.55 21.97 -11.32
N MET A 166 5.81 22.24 -10.26
CA MET A 166 4.62 21.44 -9.89
C MET A 166 3.49 21.57 -10.91
N LYS A 167 3.29 22.77 -11.47
CA LYS A 167 2.33 22.99 -12.57
C LYS A 167 2.70 22.13 -13.77
N ASP A 168 3.97 22.17 -14.17
CA ASP A 168 4.44 21.45 -15.36
C ASP A 168 4.35 19.94 -15.17
N TRP A 169 4.74 19.41 -14.02
CA TRP A 169 4.56 18.00 -13.69
C TRP A 169 3.08 17.57 -13.64
N ALA A 170 2.21 18.36 -13.05
CA ALA A 170 0.78 18.07 -13.03
C ALA A 170 0.18 18.03 -14.44
N HIS A 171 0.71 18.84 -15.37
CA HIS A 171 0.34 18.77 -16.79
C HIS A 171 0.87 17.50 -17.46
N ILE A 172 2.10 17.05 -17.13
CA ILE A 172 2.66 15.78 -17.62
C ILE A 172 1.75 14.62 -17.18
N VAL A 173 1.47 14.48 -15.88
CA VAL A 173 0.57 13.43 -15.36
C VAL A 173 -0.80 13.44 -16.05
N ARG A 174 -1.35 14.63 -16.34
CA ARG A 174 -2.61 14.79 -17.06
C ARG A 174 -2.51 14.32 -18.50
N ILE A 175 -1.40 14.60 -19.20
CA ILE A 175 -1.21 14.27 -20.63
C ILE A 175 -0.93 12.77 -20.77
N ASP A 176 0.03 12.25 -20.02
CA ASP A 176 0.43 10.85 -20.07
C ASP A 176 -0.74 9.91 -19.77
N SER A 177 -1.53 10.23 -18.74
CA SER A 177 -2.73 9.46 -18.43
C SER A 177 -3.84 9.54 -19.49
N ASN A 178 -3.86 10.58 -20.34
CA ASN A 178 -4.74 10.61 -21.52
C ASN A 178 -4.19 9.69 -22.64
N GLY A 179 -2.87 9.60 -22.78
CA GLY A 179 -2.20 8.68 -23.71
C GLY A 179 -2.51 7.22 -23.37
N ALA A 180 -2.48 6.84 -22.09
CA ALA A 180 -2.81 5.50 -21.62
C ALA A 180 -4.18 4.96 -22.07
N VAL A 181 -5.11 5.84 -22.40
CA VAL A 181 -6.45 5.46 -22.91
C VAL A 181 -6.46 5.31 -24.45
N HIS A 182 -5.46 5.85 -25.13
CA HIS A 182 -5.48 5.98 -26.61
C HIS A 182 -4.19 5.51 -27.31
N SER A 183 -3.11 5.17 -26.59
CA SER A 183 -1.90 4.58 -27.16
C SER A 183 -1.84 3.07 -26.89
N ASP A 184 -1.27 2.33 -27.82
CA ASP A 184 -0.97 0.91 -27.65
C ASP A 184 0.32 0.68 -26.81
N GLU A 185 0.94 1.75 -26.30
CA GLU A 185 2.14 1.68 -25.46
C GLU A 185 1.77 1.56 -23.99
N GLU A 186 2.30 0.53 -23.34
CA GLU A 186 2.12 0.28 -21.90
C GLU A 186 3.09 1.14 -21.08
N PHE A 187 2.66 1.60 -19.90
CA PHE A 187 3.55 2.29 -18.96
C PHE A 187 4.62 1.36 -18.43
N THR A 188 5.86 1.83 -18.44
CA THR A 188 6.95 1.16 -17.75
C THR A 188 6.84 1.34 -16.24
N LYS A 189 7.55 0.49 -15.50
CA LYS A 189 7.65 0.61 -14.04
C LYS A 189 8.23 1.96 -13.64
N GLU A 190 9.27 2.39 -14.32
CA GLU A 190 10.00 3.63 -14.07
C GLU A 190 9.11 4.87 -14.26
N GLU A 191 8.31 4.91 -15.31
CA GLU A 191 7.36 6.00 -15.57
C GLU A 191 6.27 6.05 -14.50
N ALA A 192 5.68 4.91 -14.16
CA ALA A 192 4.67 4.83 -13.10
C ALA A 192 5.23 5.24 -11.72
N GLU A 193 6.47 4.86 -11.40
CA GLU A 193 7.16 5.24 -10.16
C GLU A 193 7.38 6.75 -10.08
N GLN A 194 7.82 7.39 -11.16
CA GLN A 194 8.00 8.84 -11.24
C GLN A 194 6.68 9.58 -11.04
N ILE A 195 5.61 9.15 -11.72
CA ILE A 195 4.28 9.76 -11.61
C ILE A 195 3.72 9.59 -10.20
N LEU A 196 3.87 8.42 -9.60
CA LEU A 196 3.45 8.14 -8.23
C LEU A 196 4.21 9.01 -7.22
N GLY A 197 5.54 9.08 -7.34
CA GLY A 197 6.39 9.91 -6.51
C GLY A 197 6.04 11.39 -6.59
N PHE A 198 5.82 11.91 -7.80
CA PHE A 198 5.36 13.28 -7.98
C PHE A 198 4.01 13.53 -7.31
N THR A 199 3.05 12.58 -7.46
CA THR A 199 1.72 12.71 -6.85
C THR A 199 1.83 12.79 -5.32
N GLU A 200 2.73 12.02 -4.72
CA GLU A 200 3.02 12.09 -3.27
C GLU A 200 3.56 13.48 -2.86
N VAL A 201 4.55 13.98 -3.58
CA VAL A 201 5.12 15.32 -3.33
C VAL A 201 4.07 16.42 -3.49
N PHE A 202 3.20 16.30 -4.50
CA PHE A 202 2.11 17.24 -4.71
C PHE A 202 1.14 17.28 -3.52
N LEU A 203 0.76 16.12 -2.99
CA LEU A 203 -0.11 16.04 -1.80
C LEU A 203 0.58 16.60 -0.56
N MET A 204 1.84 16.23 -0.33
CA MET A 204 2.63 16.75 0.79
C MET A 204 2.75 18.27 0.76
N TYR A 205 3.07 18.84 -0.38
CA TYR A 205 3.22 20.29 -0.55
C TYR A 205 1.90 21.02 -0.36
N SER A 206 0.81 20.47 -0.91
CA SER A 206 -0.47 21.17 -1.00
C SER A 206 -1.34 21.05 0.25
N PHE A 207 -1.15 20.00 1.06
CA PHE A 207 -1.98 19.72 2.23
C PHE A 207 -1.14 19.54 3.51
N THR A 208 -0.19 18.62 3.51
CA THR A 208 0.58 18.28 4.73
C THR A 208 1.40 19.48 5.21
N LEU A 209 2.19 20.09 4.33
CA LEU A 209 3.09 21.19 4.70
C LEU A 209 2.34 22.44 5.22
N PRO A 210 1.25 22.91 4.56
CA PRO A 210 0.45 24.00 5.11
C PRO A 210 -0.11 23.72 6.50
N ALA A 211 -0.66 22.51 6.70
CA ALA A 211 -1.22 22.10 7.99
C ALA A 211 -0.14 22.03 9.10
N MET A 212 1.05 21.53 8.78
CA MET A 212 2.18 21.52 9.72
C MET A 212 2.58 22.95 10.14
N ILE A 213 2.57 23.88 9.20
CA ILE A 213 2.90 25.29 9.48
C ILE A 213 1.83 25.93 10.36
N GLU A 214 0.53 25.71 10.06
CA GLU A 214 -0.58 26.21 10.88
C GLU A 214 -0.54 25.67 12.30
N LYS A 215 -0.35 24.36 12.44
CA LYS A 215 -0.20 23.72 13.76
C LYS A 215 0.95 24.34 14.57
N ARG A 216 2.12 24.57 13.93
CA ARG A 216 3.26 25.14 14.62
C ARG A 216 3.03 26.59 15.06
N ARG A 217 2.25 27.36 14.29
CA ARG A 217 1.88 28.73 14.66
C ARG A 217 0.92 28.76 15.84
N SER A 218 -0.11 27.88 15.84
CA SER A 218 -1.07 27.79 16.94
C SER A 218 -0.43 27.30 18.26
N ASP A 219 0.58 26.44 18.19
CA ASP A 219 1.32 25.97 19.39
C ASP A 219 2.26 27.04 19.96
N SER A 220 2.46 28.17 19.25
CA SER A 220 3.38 29.27 19.63
C SER A 220 2.64 30.51 20.15
N GLU A 221 1.29 30.53 20.08
CA GLU A 221 0.39 31.54 20.69
C GLU A 221 -0.13 31.05 22.06
#